data_406401cac42c3c1db555c5bb5e3fe67a
#
_entry.id   406401cac42c3c1db555c5bb5e3fe67a
#
_cell.length_a   1.000
_cell.length_b   1.000
_cell.length_c   1.000
_cell.angle_alpha   90.00
_cell.angle_beta   90.00
_cell.angle_gamma   90.00
#
_symmetry.space_group_name_H-M   'P 1'
#
loop_
_entity.id
_entity.type
_entity.pdbx_description
1 polymer ?
#
loop_
_entity_poly.entity_id
_entity_poly.type
_entity_poly.pdbx_seq_one_letter_code
_entity_poly.pdbx_strand_id
1 'polypeptide(L)'
;TYGASLGGAIIKNKLFFFVNGEYQDNVQAGPSGIARSGANDEWSTNGIVHRPFENTTTVGDRTFVGMNNISQYLSEKYNYNPGRYQGYSLETPSYKIMGRLDWNINNNNKINFRFTHTHSKYSSSPSSSTTPFKDSIIYPGGVDGSAGKSSSGRTSNTGLYFESSRYMQEQNFTSIASEWNSKWGAINNALRFTYSYQNEPRTYEGGTFPTVDILDQGSLYTSFGPDPFTEGNLRQVKTFVITDEFNFSSGIHNFMGGIQF
;
A
#
# COMPACT_ATOMS: atom_id res chain seq x y z
N THR A 1 -16.15 -6.01 4.61
CA THR A 1 -15.46 -7.32 4.54
C THR A 1 -16.48 -8.41 4.28
N TYR A 2 -16.16 -9.33 3.38
CA TYR A 2 -16.94 -10.52 3.06
C TYR A 2 -16.02 -11.73 3.15
N GLY A 3 -16.49 -12.83 3.68
CA GLY A 3 -15.68 -14.05 3.78
C GLY A 3 -16.53 -15.28 3.93
N ALA A 4 -15.96 -16.41 3.52
CA ALA A 4 -16.56 -17.71 3.68
C ALA A 4 -15.50 -18.77 3.95
N SER A 5 -15.88 -19.80 4.69
CA SER A 5 -15.02 -20.96 4.90
C SER A 5 -15.83 -22.24 4.76
N LEU A 6 -15.15 -23.28 4.27
CA LEU A 6 -15.70 -24.62 4.12
C LEU A 6 -14.63 -25.63 4.53
N GLY A 7 -15.02 -26.63 5.29
CA GLY A 7 -14.13 -27.71 5.68
C GLY A 7 -14.88 -28.98 5.98
N GLY A 8 -14.16 -30.08 5.86
CA GLY A 8 -14.75 -31.38 6.13
C GLY A 8 -13.82 -32.54 5.80
N ALA A 9 -14.35 -33.75 5.95
CA ALA A 9 -13.64 -34.97 5.60
C ALA A 9 -13.83 -35.29 4.11
N ILE A 10 -12.73 -35.43 3.37
CA ILE A 10 -12.74 -36.06 2.03
C ILE A 10 -12.82 -37.59 2.20
N ILE A 11 -12.04 -38.10 3.14
CA ILE A 11 -12.07 -39.51 3.54
C ILE A 11 -12.23 -39.54 5.05
N LYS A 12 -13.29 -40.15 5.54
CA LYS A 12 -13.62 -40.22 6.97
C LYS A 12 -12.42 -40.73 7.79
N ASN A 13 -12.06 -40.00 8.86
CA ASN A 13 -10.95 -40.26 9.78
C ASN A 13 -9.56 -40.23 9.13
N LYS A 14 -9.43 -39.94 7.83
CA LYS A 14 -8.17 -40.08 7.12
C LYS A 14 -7.70 -38.80 6.42
N LEU A 15 -8.58 -38.17 5.64
CA LEU A 15 -8.20 -36.97 4.86
C LEU A 15 -9.24 -35.89 5.05
N PHE A 16 -8.78 -34.73 5.43
CA PHE A 16 -9.63 -33.55 5.68
C PHE A 16 -9.13 -32.38 4.85
N PHE A 17 -10.04 -31.49 4.51
CA PHE A 17 -9.73 -30.22 3.87
C PHE A 17 -10.34 -29.06 4.64
N PHE A 18 -9.75 -27.91 4.49
CA PHE A 18 -10.31 -26.63 4.88
C PHE A 18 -9.92 -25.57 3.85
N VAL A 19 -10.89 -24.76 3.43
CA VAL A 19 -10.66 -23.60 2.55
C VAL A 19 -11.32 -22.37 3.17
N ASN A 20 -10.67 -21.25 3.03
CA ASN A 20 -11.16 -19.93 3.47
C ASN A 20 -10.87 -18.90 2.39
N GLY A 21 -11.81 -18.01 2.15
CA GLY A 21 -11.66 -16.85 1.30
C GLY A 21 -12.22 -15.62 2.00
N GLU A 22 -11.51 -14.51 1.91
CA GLU A 22 -11.89 -13.21 2.45
C GLU A 22 -11.62 -12.12 1.42
N TYR A 23 -12.58 -11.24 1.24
CA TYR A 23 -12.45 -10.00 0.50
C TYR A 23 -12.76 -8.81 1.41
N GLN A 24 -11.91 -7.81 1.38
CA GLN A 24 -12.09 -6.57 2.11
C GLN A 24 -11.79 -5.40 1.17
N ASP A 25 -12.67 -4.41 1.18
CA ASP A 25 -12.41 -3.11 0.62
C ASP A 25 -12.41 -2.09 1.75
N ASN A 26 -11.31 -1.38 1.91
CA ASN A 26 -11.15 -0.32 2.89
C ASN A 26 -11.09 1.02 2.17
N VAL A 27 -12.11 1.84 2.40
CA VAL A 27 -12.24 3.18 1.80
C VAL A 27 -11.84 4.22 2.82
N GLN A 28 -10.85 5.04 2.51
CA GLN A 28 -10.37 6.12 3.34
C GLN A 28 -10.62 7.48 2.65
N ALA A 29 -10.70 8.53 3.43
CA ALA A 29 -10.74 9.89 2.89
C ALA A 29 -9.45 10.16 2.10
N GLY A 30 -9.60 10.81 0.96
CA GLY A 30 -8.48 11.32 0.18
C GLY A 30 -7.79 12.51 0.83
N PRO A 31 -6.89 13.19 0.11
CA PRO A 31 -6.21 14.38 0.61
C PRO A 31 -7.21 15.44 1.09
N SER A 32 -6.91 16.05 2.22
CA SER A 32 -7.75 17.08 2.84
C SER A 32 -7.62 18.47 2.20
N GLY A 33 -6.60 18.66 1.33
CA GLY A 33 -6.40 19.93 0.63
C GLY A 33 -7.55 20.24 -0.33
N ILE A 34 -8.03 21.49 -0.32
CA ILE A 34 -9.09 22.00 -1.19
C ILE A 34 -8.56 23.22 -1.93
N ALA A 35 -8.86 23.32 -3.23
CA ALA A 35 -8.52 24.49 -4.01
C ALA A 35 -9.37 25.69 -3.60
N ARG A 36 -8.82 26.90 -3.76
CA ARG A 36 -9.54 28.15 -3.50
C ARG A 36 -10.56 28.40 -4.59
N SER A 37 -11.77 28.74 -4.18
CA SER A 37 -12.87 29.02 -5.12
C SER A 37 -12.72 30.40 -5.80
N GLY A 38 -12.00 31.33 -5.17
CA GLY A 38 -11.79 32.68 -5.68
C GLY A 38 -10.80 33.50 -4.86
N ALA A 39 -10.54 34.73 -5.32
CA ALA A 39 -9.57 35.65 -4.71
C ALA A 39 -9.84 35.98 -3.24
N ASN A 40 -11.10 35.90 -2.81
CA ASN A 40 -11.53 36.22 -1.45
C ASN A 40 -11.48 35.03 -0.49
N ASP A 41 -11.17 33.83 -0.99
CA ASP A 41 -11.02 32.67 -0.11
C ASP A 41 -9.77 32.80 0.73
N GLU A 42 -9.90 32.51 2.01
CA GLU A 42 -8.78 32.51 2.94
C GLU A 42 -7.82 31.37 2.64
N TRP A 43 -6.56 31.57 2.99
CA TRP A 43 -5.52 30.57 2.81
C TRP A 43 -5.66 29.37 3.74
N SER A 44 -6.33 29.56 4.85
CA SER A 44 -6.52 28.50 5.84
C SER A 44 -7.95 28.48 6.32
N THR A 45 -8.56 27.31 6.24
CA THR A 45 -9.83 27.04 6.90
C THR A 45 -9.63 25.82 7.79
N ASN A 46 -9.90 25.95 9.07
CA ASN A 46 -9.70 24.86 10.04
C ASN A 46 -8.28 24.25 10.07
N GLY A 47 -7.25 25.07 9.86
CA GLY A 47 -5.86 24.62 9.83
C GLY A 47 -5.40 24.01 8.51
N ILE A 48 -6.26 23.95 7.50
CA ILE A 48 -5.92 23.49 6.15
C ILE A 48 -5.53 24.69 5.30
N VAL A 49 -4.33 24.69 4.77
CA VAL A 49 -3.82 25.76 3.91
C VAL A 49 -4.09 25.40 2.46
N HIS A 50 -4.78 26.28 1.75
CA HIS A 50 -5.11 26.12 0.33
C HIS A 50 -4.39 27.18 -0.49
N ARG A 51 -3.66 26.78 -1.51
CA ARG A 51 -2.95 27.72 -2.37
C ARG A 51 -3.46 27.73 -3.80
N PRO A 52 -3.55 26.59 -4.49
CA PRO A 52 -4.08 26.56 -5.84
C PRO A 52 -5.54 26.98 -5.89
N PHE A 53 -5.88 27.68 -6.97
CA PHE A 53 -7.27 28.03 -7.27
C PHE A 53 -7.93 26.94 -8.11
N GLU A 54 -9.25 26.79 -7.97
CA GLU A 54 -10.04 25.91 -8.86
C GLU A 54 -9.97 26.38 -10.31
N ASN A 55 -10.18 27.68 -10.52
CA ASN A 55 -10.14 28.32 -11.82
C ASN A 55 -9.11 29.44 -11.84
N THR A 56 -8.64 29.80 -13.03
CA THR A 56 -7.66 30.89 -13.19
C THR A 56 -8.18 32.16 -12.53
N THR A 57 -7.41 32.68 -11.59
CA THR A 57 -7.81 33.80 -10.72
C THR A 57 -6.69 34.82 -10.62
N THR A 58 -7.01 36.10 -10.71
CA THR A 58 -6.08 37.21 -10.50
C THR A 58 -6.26 37.77 -9.09
N VAL A 59 -5.15 37.89 -8.37
CA VAL A 59 -5.08 38.49 -7.03
C VAL A 59 -4.01 39.56 -7.04
N GLY A 60 -4.42 40.82 -6.91
CA GLY A 60 -3.53 41.96 -7.14
C GLY A 60 -2.97 41.94 -8.58
N ASP A 61 -1.68 42.03 -8.71
CA ASP A 61 -0.97 42.04 -10.01
C ASP A 61 -0.60 40.61 -10.51
N ARG A 62 -1.04 39.56 -9.84
CA ARG A 62 -0.64 38.18 -10.13
C ARG A 62 -1.83 37.35 -10.61
N THR A 63 -1.62 36.63 -11.70
CA THR A 63 -2.59 35.64 -12.20
C THR A 63 -2.09 34.23 -11.88
N PHE A 64 -2.93 33.47 -11.23
CA PHE A 64 -2.74 32.06 -10.89
C PHE A 64 -3.54 31.19 -11.83
N VAL A 65 -2.91 30.24 -12.48
CA VAL A 65 -3.60 29.27 -13.33
C VAL A 65 -4.37 28.27 -12.43
N GLY A 66 -5.67 28.10 -12.69
CA GLY A 66 -6.51 27.19 -11.89
C GLY A 66 -6.27 25.74 -12.20
N MET A 67 -6.58 24.89 -11.22
CA MET A 67 -6.43 23.42 -11.32
C MET A 67 -7.29 22.84 -12.46
N ASN A 68 -8.53 23.35 -12.62
CA ASN A 68 -9.42 22.95 -13.72
C ASN A 68 -8.83 23.32 -15.09
N ASN A 69 -8.22 24.52 -15.19
CA ASN A 69 -7.60 24.99 -16.44
C ASN A 69 -6.35 24.18 -16.79
N ILE A 70 -5.56 23.77 -15.78
CA ILE A 70 -4.42 22.86 -15.97
C ILE A 70 -4.92 21.52 -16.49
N SER A 71 -5.94 20.93 -15.85
CA SER A 71 -6.51 19.64 -16.27
C SER A 71 -7.05 19.70 -17.69
N GLN A 72 -7.78 20.76 -18.02
CA GLN A 72 -8.30 20.99 -19.38
C GLN A 72 -7.17 21.11 -20.40
N TYR A 73 -6.16 21.92 -20.12
CA TYR A 73 -5.00 22.11 -21.03
C TYR A 73 -4.26 20.78 -21.29
N LEU A 74 -4.05 19.98 -20.24
CA LEU A 74 -3.41 18.68 -20.37
C LEU A 74 -4.22 17.72 -21.23
N SER A 75 -5.55 17.73 -21.06
CA SER A 75 -6.46 16.90 -21.87
C SER A 75 -6.47 17.33 -23.34
N GLU A 76 -6.63 18.61 -23.60
CA GLU A 76 -6.76 19.14 -24.96
C GLU A 76 -5.44 19.08 -25.75
N LYS A 77 -4.33 19.42 -25.10
CA LYS A 77 -3.02 19.54 -25.76
C LYS A 77 -2.26 18.23 -25.88
N TYR A 78 -2.39 17.37 -24.87
CA TYR A 78 -1.58 16.16 -24.74
C TYR A 78 -2.42 14.89 -24.67
N ASN A 79 -3.74 14.99 -24.73
CA ASN A 79 -4.65 13.86 -24.51
C ASN A 79 -4.34 13.13 -23.19
N TYR A 80 -3.97 13.91 -22.15
CA TYR A 80 -3.57 13.40 -20.86
C TYR A 80 -4.57 13.85 -19.78
N ASN A 81 -5.14 12.87 -19.07
CA ASN A 81 -6.01 13.10 -17.91
C ASN A 81 -5.20 12.94 -16.62
N PRO A 82 -4.92 14.02 -15.87
CA PRO A 82 -4.18 13.92 -14.61
C PRO A 82 -5.00 13.35 -13.44
N GLY A 83 -6.28 13.09 -13.63
CA GLY A 83 -7.20 12.69 -12.57
C GLY A 83 -7.73 13.88 -11.76
N ARG A 84 -8.29 13.59 -10.60
CA ARG A 84 -8.82 14.59 -9.67
C ARG A 84 -7.69 15.16 -8.81
N TYR A 85 -7.88 16.36 -8.27
CA TYR A 85 -6.96 16.99 -7.32
C TYR A 85 -7.58 17.18 -5.92
N GLN A 86 -8.89 16.96 -5.79
CA GLN A 86 -9.65 17.05 -4.53
C GLN A 86 -10.92 16.19 -4.60
N GLY A 87 -11.54 15.93 -3.43
CA GLY A 87 -12.87 15.30 -3.34
C GLY A 87 -12.90 13.85 -3.78
N TYR A 88 -11.84 13.08 -3.59
CA TYR A 88 -11.80 11.65 -3.90
C TYR A 88 -11.46 10.80 -2.68
N SER A 89 -11.87 9.55 -2.73
CA SER A 89 -11.55 8.53 -1.73
C SER A 89 -10.39 7.66 -2.19
N LEU A 90 -9.71 7.05 -1.23
CA LEU A 90 -8.65 6.08 -1.47
C LEU A 90 -9.18 4.70 -1.11
N GLU A 91 -9.20 3.82 -2.09
CA GLU A 91 -9.65 2.45 -1.92
C GLU A 91 -8.46 1.51 -1.75
N THR A 92 -8.59 0.54 -0.85
CA THR A 92 -7.59 -0.48 -0.61
C THR A 92 -8.27 -1.85 -0.68
N PRO A 93 -8.55 -2.34 -1.89
CA PRO A 93 -9.08 -3.67 -2.06
C PRO A 93 -8.04 -4.72 -1.66
N SER A 94 -8.47 -5.73 -0.92
CA SER A 94 -7.63 -6.86 -0.54
C SER A 94 -8.41 -8.17 -0.56
N TYR A 95 -7.73 -9.25 -0.89
CA TYR A 95 -8.27 -10.59 -0.73
C TYR A 95 -7.25 -11.53 -0.10
N LYS A 96 -7.76 -12.50 0.64
CA LYS A 96 -6.98 -13.54 1.29
C LYS A 96 -7.61 -14.88 0.98
N ILE A 97 -6.79 -15.84 0.60
CA ILE A 97 -7.21 -17.20 0.32
C ILE A 97 -6.32 -18.13 1.12
N MET A 98 -6.92 -19.12 1.78
CA MET A 98 -6.20 -20.17 2.48
C MET A 98 -6.83 -21.51 2.16
N GLY A 99 -5.98 -22.49 1.87
CA GLY A 99 -6.33 -23.89 1.73
C GLY A 99 -5.47 -24.75 2.64
N ARG A 100 -6.06 -25.77 3.25
CA ARG A 100 -5.36 -26.73 4.10
C ARG A 100 -5.85 -28.15 3.82
N LEU A 101 -4.93 -29.09 3.81
CA LEU A 101 -5.18 -30.53 3.80
C LEU A 101 -4.52 -31.15 5.02
N ASP A 102 -5.24 -32.02 5.72
CA ASP A 102 -4.74 -32.80 6.84
C ASP A 102 -4.92 -34.27 6.50
N TRP A 103 -3.83 -35.00 6.46
CA TRP A 103 -3.80 -36.42 6.11
C TRP A 103 -3.26 -37.27 7.27
N ASN A 104 -4.12 -38.06 7.85
CA ASN A 104 -3.75 -39.13 8.79
C ASN A 104 -3.35 -40.38 7.97
N ILE A 105 -2.06 -40.53 7.67
CA ILE A 105 -1.54 -41.65 6.89
C ILE A 105 -1.80 -42.96 7.64
N ASN A 106 -1.43 -42.97 8.93
CA ASN A 106 -1.69 -44.04 9.89
C ASN A 106 -1.64 -43.46 11.32
N ASN A 107 -1.73 -44.32 12.35
CA ASN A 107 -1.74 -43.89 13.76
C ASN A 107 -0.46 -43.14 14.19
N ASN A 108 0.64 -43.38 13.50
CA ASN A 108 1.96 -42.82 13.84
C ASN A 108 2.42 -41.70 12.91
N ASN A 109 1.73 -41.49 11.79
CA ASN A 109 2.15 -40.51 10.78
C ASN A 109 1.00 -39.65 10.34
N LYS A 110 1.19 -38.34 10.47
CA LYS A 110 0.26 -37.30 10.00
C LYS A 110 1.01 -36.26 9.22
N ILE A 111 0.42 -35.86 8.09
CA ILE A 111 0.96 -34.75 7.28
C ILE A 111 -0.13 -33.69 7.16
N ASN A 112 0.26 -32.45 7.28
CA ASN A 112 -0.59 -31.34 6.84
C ASN A 112 0.12 -30.54 5.73
N PHE A 113 -0.69 -29.93 4.91
CA PHE A 113 -0.26 -29.02 3.85
C PHE A 113 -1.13 -27.78 3.91
N ARG A 114 -0.53 -26.59 3.85
CA ARG A 114 -1.22 -25.30 3.87
C ARG A 114 -0.70 -24.41 2.76
N PHE A 115 -1.62 -23.84 2.02
CA PHE A 115 -1.40 -22.76 1.06
C PHE A 115 -2.08 -21.49 1.58
N THR A 116 -1.40 -20.35 1.51
CA THR A 116 -1.95 -19.04 1.83
C THR A 116 -1.54 -18.05 0.74
N HIS A 117 -2.50 -17.27 0.27
CA HIS A 117 -2.24 -16.15 -0.63
C HIS A 117 -2.99 -14.93 -0.16
N THR A 118 -2.29 -13.81 -0.09
CA THR A 118 -2.86 -12.49 0.26
C THR A 118 -2.45 -11.50 -0.83
N HIS A 119 -3.42 -10.71 -1.27
CA HIS A 119 -3.19 -9.59 -2.18
C HIS A 119 -3.88 -8.35 -1.62
N SER A 120 -3.19 -7.22 -1.67
CA SER A 120 -3.78 -5.91 -1.45
C SER A 120 -3.13 -4.88 -2.36
N LYS A 121 -3.91 -3.85 -2.73
CA LYS A 121 -3.42 -2.73 -3.53
C LYS A 121 -3.90 -1.44 -2.88
N TYR A 122 -2.98 -0.54 -2.57
CA TYR A 122 -3.31 0.74 -1.97
C TYR A 122 -2.58 1.89 -2.65
N SER A 123 -3.21 3.06 -2.60
CA SER A 123 -2.67 4.29 -3.15
C SER A 123 -1.83 5.04 -2.11
N SER A 124 -0.63 5.40 -2.47
CA SER A 124 0.29 6.20 -1.66
C SER A 124 0.39 7.62 -2.17
N SER A 125 0.68 8.55 -1.28
CA SER A 125 0.98 9.94 -1.64
C SER A 125 2.22 10.01 -2.55
N PRO A 126 2.36 11.07 -3.36
CA PRO A 126 3.56 11.29 -4.15
C PRO A 126 4.81 11.34 -3.25
N SER A 127 5.91 10.81 -3.75
CA SER A 127 7.19 10.91 -3.05
C SER A 127 7.65 12.36 -2.97
N SER A 128 8.08 12.81 -1.79
CA SER A 128 8.67 14.11 -1.56
C SER A 128 10.22 14.09 -1.52
N SER A 129 10.84 12.91 -1.62
CA SER A 129 12.30 12.79 -1.64
C SER A 129 12.87 13.35 -2.93
N THR A 130 13.87 14.14 -2.95
CA THR A 130 14.49 14.76 -4.14
C THR A 130 13.67 15.87 -4.82
N THR A 131 12.92 16.65 -4.06
CA THR A 131 12.27 17.83 -4.62
C THR A 131 13.23 19.03 -4.55
N PRO A 132 13.38 19.81 -5.63
CA PRO A 132 14.22 21.00 -5.63
C PRO A 132 13.58 22.21 -4.93
N PHE A 133 12.63 21.97 -4.05
CA PHE A 133 11.87 23.03 -3.38
C PHE A 133 12.71 23.70 -2.28
N LYS A 134 12.57 25.00 -2.17
CA LYS A 134 13.17 25.76 -1.07
C LYS A 134 12.35 25.59 0.21
N ASP A 135 13.05 25.44 1.32
CA ASP A 135 12.48 25.08 2.62
C ASP A 135 11.60 26.14 3.28
N SER A 136 11.45 27.32 2.70
CA SER A 136 10.59 28.34 3.30
C SER A 136 10.15 29.39 2.31
N ILE A 137 8.85 29.48 2.11
CA ILE A 137 8.24 30.69 1.60
C ILE A 137 7.37 31.28 2.70
N ILE A 138 7.68 32.50 3.04
CA ILE A 138 6.85 33.31 3.91
C ILE A 138 5.73 33.86 3.04
N TYR A 139 4.50 33.39 3.27
CA TYR A 139 3.33 34.01 2.67
C TYR A 139 2.94 35.24 3.46
N PRO A 140 2.87 36.42 2.84
CA PRO A 140 2.28 37.57 3.49
C PRO A 140 0.81 37.26 3.80
N GLY A 141 0.42 37.32 5.06
CA GLY A 141 -0.94 37.06 5.50
C GLY A 141 -1.26 35.63 5.93
N GLY A 142 -0.27 34.87 6.33
CA GLY A 142 -0.51 33.59 7.04
C GLY A 142 -1.43 33.80 8.24
N VAL A 143 -2.55 33.09 8.28
CA VAL A 143 -3.70 33.36 9.16
C VAL A 143 -3.43 33.05 10.62
N ASP A 144 -2.33 32.41 10.93
CA ASP A 144 -1.98 32.00 12.30
C ASP A 144 -0.82 32.79 12.93
N GLY A 145 -0.36 33.86 12.27
CA GLY A 145 0.80 34.62 12.76
C GLY A 145 2.11 33.84 12.80
N SER A 146 2.11 32.56 12.49
CA SER A 146 3.29 31.81 12.10
C SER A 146 3.59 32.22 10.67
N ALA A 147 4.65 32.92 10.44
CA ALA A 147 5.18 33.12 9.09
C ALA A 147 5.23 31.75 8.42
N GLY A 148 4.22 31.48 7.58
CA GLY A 148 3.88 30.13 7.16
C GLY A 148 5.04 29.47 6.45
N LYS A 149 5.80 28.68 7.17
CA LYS A 149 6.79 27.79 6.60
C LYS A 149 6.00 26.69 5.90
N SER A 150 5.93 26.78 4.58
CA SER A 150 5.51 25.64 3.80
C SER A 150 6.49 24.49 4.04
N SER A 151 5.99 23.32 4.38
CA SER A 151 6.80 22.12 4.27
C SER A 151 7.17 21.94 2.80
N SER A 152 8.46 21.77 2.54
CA SER A 152 8.96 21.50 1.20
C SER A 152 8.44 20.15 0.71
N GLY A 153 8.06 20.05 -0.55
CA GLY A 153 7.74 18.81 -1.21
C GLY A 153 6.34 18.70 -1.76
N ARG A 154 6.09 17.61 -2.49
CA ARG A 154 4.81 17.34 -3.21
C ARG A 154 3.62 17.13 -2.28
N THR A 155 3.85 16.79 -1.03
CA THR A 155 2.83 16.63 0.01
C THR A 155 2.68 17.85 0.90
N SER A 156 3.19 19.01 0.45
CA SER A 156 3.09 20.27 1.14
C SER A 156 1.64 20.67 1.42
N ASN A 157 1.39 21.31 2.55
CA ASN A 157 0.08 21.87 2.91
C ASN A 157 -0.34 23.03 2.00
N THR A 158 0.59 23.63 1.25
CA THR A 158 0.36 24.82 0.43
C THR A 158 0.10 24.50 -1.03
N GLY A 159 0.34 23.27 -1.47
CA GLY A 159 0.10 22.80 -2.82
C GLY A 159 -0.97 21.74 -2.87
N LEU A 160 -1.45 21.46 -4.07
CA LEU A 160 -2.28 20.31 -4.36
C LEU A 160 -1.58 19.47 -5.41
N TYR A 161 -1.87 18.18 -5.43
CA TYR A 161 -1.40 17.27 -6.47
C TYR A 161 -2.55 16.51 -7.08
N PHE A 162 -2.45 16.23 -8.36
CA PHE A 162 -3.42 15.38 -9.06
C PHE A 162 -3.24 13.90 -8.69
N GLU A 163 -4.30 13.11 -8.86
CA GLU A 163 -4.27 11.66 -8.61
C GLU A 163 -3.13 10.97 -9.35
N SER A 164 -2.80 11.41 -10.56
CA SER A 164 -1.70 10.86 -11.37
C SER A 164 -0.32 10.97 -10.74
N SER A 165 -0.13 11.87 -9.76
CA SER A 165 1.13 11.99 -9.02
C SER A 165 1.29 10.92 -7.93
N ARG A 166 0.23 10.21 -7.61
CA ARG A 166 0.24 9.12 -6.63
C ARG A 166 0.80 7.86 -7.27
N TYR A 167 1.24 6.97 -6.43
CA TYR A 167 1.60 5.63 -6.87
C TYR A 167 0.78 4.57 -6.16
N MET A 168 0.57 3.47 -6.82
CA MET A 168 -0.08 2.29 -6.26
C MET A 168 0.99 1.32 -5.79
N GLN A 169 0.82 0.78 -4.61
CA GLN A 169 1.66 -0.28 -4.08
C GLN A 169 0.85 -1.55 -3.89
N GLU A 170 1.31 -2.62 -4.50
CA GLU A 170 0.73 -3.94 -4.29
C GLU A 170 1.51 -4.70 -3.23
N GLN A 171 0.80 -5.47 -2.45
CA GLN A 171 1.36 -6.41 -1.48
C GLN A 171 0.85 -7.81 -1.81
N ASN A 172 1.71 -8.59 -2.46
CA ASN A 172 1.42 -9.97 -2.81
C ASN A 172 2.26 -10.88 -1.92
N PHE A 173 1.60 -11.70 -1.13
CA PHE A 173 2.25 -12.68 -0.28
C PHE A 173 1.67 -14.06 -0.56
N THR A 174 2.54 -15.01 -0.89
CA THR A 174 2.19 -16.42 -1.08
C THR A 174 3.03 -17.27 -0.15
N SER A 175 2.40 -18.19 0.58
CA SER A 175 3.10 -19.12 1.45
C SER A 175 2.59 -20.54 1.25
N ILE A 176 3.54 -21.48 1.19
CA ILE A 176 3.29 -22.91 1.20
C ILE A 176 4.00 -23.47 2.44
N ALA A 177 3.27 -24.21 3.27
CA ALA A 177 3.81 -24.87 4.43
C ALA A 177 3.35 -26.32 4.49
N SER A 178 4.23 -27.19 4.94
CA SER A 178 3.92 -28.59 5.20
C SER A 178 4.57 -29.01 6.53
N GLU A 179 3.89 -29.85 7.27
CA GLU A 179 4.39 -30.45 8.48
C GLU A 179 4.10 -31.93 8.48
N TRP A 180 5.12 -32.74 8.71
CA TRP A 180 5.02 -34.16 8.92
C TRP A 180 5.34 -34.49 10.38
N ASN A 181 4.33 -34.94 11.10
CA ASN A 181 4.45 -35.46 12.45
C ASN A 181 4.52 -36.98 12.40
N SER A 182 5.59 -37.54 12.98
CA SER A 182 5.80 -38.99 13.05
C SER A 182 6.16 -39.43 14.46
N LYS A 183 5.78 -40.69 14.80
CA LYS A 183 6.03 -41.29 16.08
C LYS A 183 6.71 -42.65 15.88
N TRP A 184 7.92 -42.82 16.48
CA TRP A 184 8.70 -44.03 16.42
C TRP A 184 9.02 -44.50 17.85
N GLY A 185 8.19 -45.36 18.41
CA GLY A 185 8.30 -45.77 19.79
C GLY A 185 8.18 -44.60 20.77
N ALA A 186 9.28 -44.28 21.49
CA ALA A 186 9.37 -43.19 22.45
C ALA A 186 9.77 -41.82 21.80
N ILE A 187 10.04 -41.83 20.51
CA ILE A 187 10.44 -40.62 19.76
C ILE A 187 9.24 -40.05 19.00
N ASN A 188 9.02 -38.76 19.16
CA ASN A 188 8.14 -37.96 18.28
C ASN A 188 9.02 -37.03 17.47
N ASN A 189 8.73 -36.90 16.18
CA ASN A 189 9.45 -36.04 15.29
C ASN A 189 8.45 -35.14 14.55
N ALA A 190 8.82 -33.87 14.35
CA ALA A 190 8.09 -32.89 13.56
C ALA A 190 9.01 -32.26 12.53
N LEU A 191 8.89 -32.69 11.28
CA LEU A 191 9.58 -32.09 10.15
C LEU A 191 8.66 -31.04 9.52
N ARG A 192 9.12 -29.79 9.46
CA ARG A 192 8.40 -28.66 8.91
C ARG A 192 9.14 -28.09 7.72
N PHE A 193 8.38 -27.73 6.72
CA PHE A 193 8.82 -27.05 5.53
C PHE A 193 7.96 -25.80 5.31
N THR A 194 8.59 -24.66 5.04
CA THR A 194 7.89 -23.44 4.67
C THR A 194 8.62 -22.75 3.52
N TYR A 195 7.87 -22.39 2.50
CA TYR A 195 8.30 -21.49 1.44
C TYR A 195 7.38 -20.29 1.44
N SER A 196 7.92 -19.08 1.41
CA SER A 196 7.15 -17.85 1.23
C SER A 196 7.75 -16.97 0.14
N TYR A 197 6.88 -16.34 -0.60
CA TYR A 197 7.20 -15.39 -1.65
C TYR A 197 6.40 -14.11 -1.43
N GLN A 198 7.12 -13.02 -1.24
CA GLN A 198 6.59 -11.66 -1.15
C GLN A 198 6.98 -10.91 -2.42
N ASN A 199 6.00 -10.28 -3.06
CA ASN A 199 6.19 -9.50 -4.28
C ASN A 199 5.39 -8.20 -4.17
N GLU A 200 6.07 -7.07 -4.13
CA GLU A 200 5.50 -5.75 -3.88
C GLU A 200 5.86 -4.78 -5.02
N PRO A 201 5.25 -4.95 -6.20
CA PRO A 201 5.44 -4.00 -7.28
C PRO A 201 4.77 -2.66 -6.97
N ARG A 202 5.35 -1.60 -7.51
CA ARG A 202 4.70 -0.30 -7.58
C ARG A 202 4.22 -0.05 -8.99
N THR A 203 3.06 0.58 -9.10
CA THR A 203 2.48 1.04 -10.36
C THR A 203 1.95 2.45 -10.18
N TYR A 204 1.60 3.12 -11.26
CA TYR A 204 1.00 4.46 -11.22
C TYR A 204 -0.32 4.47 -11.98
N GLU A 205 -1.17 5.41 -11.62
CA GLU A 205 -2.41 5.71 -12.36
C GLU A 205 -2.14 6.82 -13.40
N GLY A 206 -2.95 6.91 -14.43
CA GLY A 206 -2.92 8.03 -15.36
C GLY A 206 -2.01 7.88 -16.59
N GLY A 207 -1.43 6.70 -16.84
CA GLY A 207 -0.67 6.43 -18.06
C GLY A 207 0.72 7.09 -18.08
N THR A 208 1.41 6.96 -19.21
CA THR A 208 2.78 7.48 -19.37
C THR A 208 2.75 8.99 -19.64
N PHE A 209 3.35 9.75 -18.76
CA PHE A 209 3.52 11.19 -18.86
C PHE A 209 4.75 11.62 -18.05
N PRO A 210 5.40 12.75 -18.35
CA PRO A 210 6.46 13.27 -17.49
C PRO A 210 5.92 13.65 -16.10
N THR A 211 6.72 13.44 -15.06
CA THR A 211 6.46 14.04 -13.74
C THR A 211 6.69 15.55 -13.85
N VAL A 212 5.69 16.34 -13.49
CA VAL A 212 5.75 17.80 -13.57
C VAL A 212 5.36 18.41 -12.23
N ASP A 213 6.23 19.26 -11.72
CA ASP A 213 5.97 20.10 -10.56
C ASP A 213 5.88 21.56 -11.00
N ILE A 214 4.75 22.19 -10.80
CA ILE A 214 4.56 23.62 -11.02
C ILE A 214 4.82 24.31 -9.68
N LEU A 215 5.73 25.27 -9.71
CA LEU A 215 6.12 26.02 -8.52
C LEU A 215 5.56 27.45 -8.60
N ASP A 216 5.22 27.97 -7.43
CA ASP A 216 4.98 29.39 -7.24
C ASP A 216 5.88 29.91 -6.13
N GLN A 217 6.75 30.88 -6.46
CA GLN A 217 7.78 31.43 -5.57
C GLN A 217 8.67 30.37 -4.90
N GLY A 218 8.95 29.27 -5.61
CA GLY A 218 9.80 28.17 -5.13
C GLY A 218 9.11 27.13 -4.23
N SER A 219 7.81 27.26 -3.95
CA SER A 219 6.99 26.23 -3.30
C SER A 219 6.14 25.48 -4.32
N LEU A 220 5.76 24.28 -3.98
CA LEU A 220 4.82 23.54 -4.81
C LEU A 220 3.49 24.27 -4.92
N TYR A 221 3.05 24.54 -6.14
CA TYR A 221 1.70 24.92 -6.47
C TYR A 221 0.87 23.70 -6.82
N THR A 222 1.30 22.89 -7.78
CA THR A 222 0.66 21.63 -8.14
C THR A 222 1.66 20.64 -8.74
N SER A 223 1.31 19.36 -8.67
CA SER A 223 2.07 18.26 -9.24
C SER A 223 1.14 17.32 -10.02
N PHE A 224 1.60 16.83 -11.17
CA PHE A 224 0.92 15.82 -11.99
C PHE A 224 1.93 14.95 -12.74
N GLY A 225 1.44 13.86 -13.33
CA GLY A 225 2.29 12.83 -13.93
C GLY A 225 2.78 11.80 -12.91
N PRO A 226 3.26 10.63 -13.35
CA PRO A 226 3.61 9.52 -12.50
C PRO A 226 4.71 9.87 -11.49
N ASP A 227 4.63 9.27 -10.30
CA ASP A 227 5.66 9.41 -9.27
C ASP A 227 7.02 8.95 -9.82
N PRO A 228 8.09 9.76 -9.70
CA PRO A 228 9.37 9.50 -10.35
C PRO A 228 10.13 8.29 -9.81
N PHE A 229 9.75 7.76 -8.65
CA PHE A 229 10.40 6.62 -8.00
C PHE A 229 9.63 5.32 -8.13
N THR A 230 8.54 5.31 -8.89
CA THR A 230 7.70 4.12 -9.07
C THR A 230 8.32 3.15 -10.06
N GLU A 231 8.88 3.67 -11.15
CA GLU A 231 9.48 2.84 -12.19
C GLU A 231 10.70 2.08 -11.65
N GLY A 232 10.70 0.75 -11.83
CA GLY A 232 11.78 -0.11 -11.34
C GLY A 232 11.82 -0.33 -9.83
N ASN A 233 10.88 0.24 -9.07
CA ASN A 233 10.81 0.04 -7.62
C ASN A 233 10.02 -1.23 -7.30
N LEU A 234 10.75 -2.34 -7.23
CA LEU A 234 10.22 -3.67 -6.97
C LEU A 234 10.90 -4.29 -5.75
N ARG A 235 10.12 -4.69 -4.77
CA ARG A 235 10.59 -5.50 -3.65
C ARG A 235 10.12 -6.94 -3.81
N GLN A 236 11.09 -7.87 -3.87
CA GLN A 236 10.82 -9.29 -3.90
C GLN A 236 11.64 -10.00 -2.82
N VAL A 237 10.99 -10.85 -2.06
CA VAL A 237 11.63 -11.67 -1.02
C VAL A 237 11.15 -13.10 -1.16
N LYS A 238 12.08 -14.05 -1.21
CA LYS A 238 11.82 -15.48 -1.15
C LYS A 238 12.47 -16.03 0.11
N THR A 239 11.68 -16.71 0.91
CA THR A 239 12.17 -17.34 2.14
C THR A 239 11.87 -18.82 2.10
N PHE A 240 12.83 -19.60 2.48
CA PHE A 240 12.77 -21.04 2.57
C PHE A 240 13.23 -21.47 3.96
N VAL A 241 12.42 -22.25 4.66
CA VAL A 241 12.74 -22.72 6.01
C VAL A 241 12.43 -24.20 6.10
N ILE A 242 13.40 -24.96 6.59
CA ILE A 242 13.22 -26.35 7.01
C ILE A 242 13.53 -26.41 8.51
N THR A 243 12.65 -27.01 9.27
CA THR A 243 12.86 -27.27 10.71
C THR A 243 12.59 -28.73 10.99
N ASP A 244 13.52 -29.40 11.65
CA ASP A 244 13.36 -30.77 12.13
C ASP A 244 13.53 -30.80 13.64
N GLU A 245 12.52 -31.32 14.35
CA GLU A 245 12.44 -31.32 15.80
C GLU A 245 12.16 -32.74 16.32
N PHE A 246 12.97 -33.19 17.22
CA PHE A 246 12.85 -34.50 17.88
C PHE A 246 12.53 -34.32 19.37
N ASN A 247 11.53 -35.06 19.83
CA ASN A 247 11.20 -35.19 21.25
C ASN A 247 11.29 -36.64 21.65
N PHE A 248 12.09 -36.91 22.68
CA PHE A 248 12.30 -38.24 23.23
C PHE A 248 12.01 -38.27 24.73
N SER A 249 11.17 -39.21 25.16
CA SER A 249 10.83 -39.40 26.58
C SER A 249 11.40 -40.70 27.11
N SER A 250 12.09 -40.63 28.23
CA SER A 250 12.67 -41.81 28.94
C SER A 250 12.51 -41.64 30.44
N GLY A 251 11.71 -42.52 31.05
CA GLY A 251 11.34 -42.39 32.46
C GLY A 251 10.68 -41.07 32.79
N ILE A 252 11.29 -40.30 33.69
CA ILE A 252 10.82 -38.97 34.10
C ILE A 252 11.45 -37.83 33.26
N HIS A 253 12.33 -38.15 32.32
CA HIS A 253 13.05 -37.18 31.52
C HIS A 253 12.44 -37.01 30.11
N ASN A 254 12.33 -35.75 29.66
CA ASN A 254 11.99 -35.41 28.31
C ASN A 254 13.15 -34.64 27.69
N PHE A 255 13.57 -35.07 26.52
CA PHE A 255 14.65 -34.46 25.75
C PHE A 255 14.05 -33.89 24.45
N MET A 256 14.43 -32.68 24.12
CA MET A 256 14.08 -32.03 22.85
C MET A 256 15.36 -31.58 22.18
N GLY A 257 15.45 -31.79 20.88
CA GLY A 257 16.54 -31.32 20.04
C GLY A 257 16.01 -31.05 18.63
N GLY A 258 16.68 -30.20 17.91
CA GLY A 258 16.23 -29.86 16.54
C GLY A 258 17.26 -29.04 15.80
N ILE A 259 17.02 -28.89 14.51
CA ILE A 259 17.80 -28.08 13.58
C ILE A 259 16.86 -27.24 12.73
N GLN A 260 17.26 -26.02 12.42
CA GLN A 260 16.58 -25.14 11.50
C GLN A 260 17.57 -24.59 10.48
N PHE A 261 17.15 -24.63 9.25
CA PHE A 261 17.89 -24.07 8.12
C PHE A 261 17.01 -23.08 7.38
#